data_313acd30352eef2beef6238f76b449c7
#
_entry.id   313acd30352eef2beef6238f76b449c7
#
_cell.length_a   1.000
_cell.length_b   1.000
_cell.length_c   1.000
_cell.angle_alpha   90.00
_cell.angle_beta   90.00
_cell.angle_gamma   90.00
#
_symmetry.space_group_name_H-M   'P 1'
#
loop_
_entity.id
_entity.type
_entity.pdbx_description
1 polymer ?
#
loop_
_entity_poly.entity_id
_entity_poly.type
_entity_poly.pdbx_seq_one_letter_code
_entity_poly.pdbx_strand_id
1 'polypeptide(L)'
;MTIYEKNMQAIREHHVRLHEYLETAHPEQSVEIRYEAAEDEMLYPIVTKGGLEYRLNSKYNPKEASMQYVSQFEKEGSYSVFFLLGFGDGRSIEALAQTLDETMTLIVYEPSAAIFQKTLETF
;
A
#
# COMPACT_ATOMS: atom_id res chain seq x y z
N MET A 1 -16.91 -14.27 -1.13
CA MET A 1 -15.68 -13.73 -1.72
C MET A 1 -14.85 -13.04 -0.63
N THR A 2 -13.63 -13.46 -0.44
CA THR A 2 -12.69 -12.85 0.51
C THR A 2 -12.26 -11.45 0.06
N ILE A 3 -11.67 -10.68 0.98
CA ILE A 3 -11.06 -9.38 0.62
C ILE A 3 -10.01 -9.56 -0.47
N TYR A 4 -9.15 -10.55 -0.32
CA TYR A 4 -8.13 -10.87 -1.32
C TYR A 4 -8.72 -11.15 -2.71
N GLU A 5 -9.76 -11.97 -2.77
CA GLU A 5 -10.42 -12.29 -4.05
C GLU A 5 -11.03 -11.05 -4.72
N LYS A 6 -11.65 -10.16 -3.94
CA LYS A 6 -12.17 -8.89 -4.45
C LYS A 6 -11.07 -7.99 -5.00
N ASN A 7 -9.97 -7.88 -4.27
CA ASN A 7 -8.82 -7.09 -4.70
C ASN A 7 -8.18 -7.67 -5.96
N MET A 8 -8.03 -9.01 -6.03
CA MET A 8 -7.48 -9.65 -7.21
C MET A 8 -8.40 -9.49 -8.44
N GLN A 9 -9.70 -9.50 -8.24
CA GLN A 9 -10.66 -9.23 -9.33
C GLN A 9 -10.49 -7.79 -9.85
N ALA A 10 -10.41 -6.80 -8.97
CA ALA A 10 -10.19 -5.40 -9.35
C ALA A 10 -8.87 -5.20 -10.10
N ILE A 11 -7.80 -5.86 -9.63
CA ILE A 11 -6.50 -5.82 -10.31
C ILE A 11 -6.59 -6.47 -11.70
N ARG A 12 -7.29 -7.59 -11.82
CA ARG A 12 -7.51 -8.24 -13.11
C ARG A 12 -8.25 -7.35 -14.11
N GLU A 13 -9.24 -6.60 -13.64
CA GLU A 13 -10.05 -5.71 -14.49
C GLU A 13 -9.29 -4.47 -14.95
N HIS A 14 -8.43 -3.92 -14.11
CA HIS A 14 -7.78 -2.63 -14.35
C HIS A 14 -6.27 -2.70 -14.60
N HIS A 15 -5.61 -3.77 -14.16
CA HIS A 15 -4.16 -3.95 -14.22
C HIS A 15 -3.78 -5.38 -14.59
N VAL A 16 -4.11 -5.81 -15.80
CA VAL A 16 -3.97 -7.20 -16.26
C VAL A 16 -2.55 -7.74 -16.07
N ARG A 17 -1.53 -6.96 -16.40
CA ARG A 17 -0.13 -7.40 -16.26
C ARG A 17 0.28 -7.60 -14.80
N LEU A 18 -0.19 -6.75 -13.91
CA LEU A 18 0.03 -6.91 -12.48
C LEU A 18 -0.66 -8.17 -11.96
N HIS A 19 -1.89 -8.43 -12.41
CA HIS A 19 -2.61 -9.65 -12.07
C HIS A 19 -1.84 -10.92 -12.49
N GLU A 20 -1.36 -10.97 -13.73
CA GLU A 20 -0.56 -12.08 -14.26
C GLU A 20 0.72 -12.29 -13.43
N TYR A 21 1.40 -11.21 -13.07
CA TYR A 21 2.58 -11.28 -12.21
C TYR A 21 2.25 -11.86 -10.84
N LEU A 22 1.18 -11.40 -10.20
CA LEU A 22 0.78 -11.85 -8.86
C LEU A 22 0.36 -13.32 -8.83
N GLU A 23 -0.23 -13.84 -9.89
CA GLU A 23 -0.59 -15.26 -9.98
C GLU A 23 0.65 -16.19 -9.95
N THR A 24 1.80 -15.70 -10.40
CA THR A 24 3.05 -16.48 -10.46
C THR A 24 4.10 -16.01 -9.46
N ALA A 25 3.85 -14.92 -8.74
CA ALA A 25 4.79 -14.37 -7.77
C ALA A 25 4.95 -15.30 -6.56
N HIS A 26 6.19 -15.44 -6.11
CA HIS A 26 6.52 -16.16 -4.89
C HIS A 26 6.97 -15.13 -3.85
N PRO A 27 6.12 -14.81 -2.85
CA PRO A 27 6.51 -13.91 -1.77
C PRO A 27 7.76 -14.41 -1.05
N GLU A 28 8.65 -13.49 -0.72
CA GLU A 28 9.86 -13.81 0.03
C GLU A 28 9.51 -14.35 1.43
N GLN A 29 10.14 -15.47 1.81
CA GLN A 29 9.90 -16.14 3.09
C GLN A 29 10.71 -15.52 4.25
N SER A 30 11.71 -14.71 3.93
CA SER A 30 12.56 -14.02 4.92
C SER A 30 11.88 -12.83 5.59
N VAL A 31 10.69 -12.46 5.14
CA VAL A 31 9.90 -11.32 5.62
C VAL A 31 8.62 -11.83 6.26
N GLU A 32 8.43 -11.49 7.52
CA GLU A 32 7.18 -11.76 8.23
C GLU A 32 6.40 -10.46 8.40
N ILE A 33 5.10 -10.51 8.11
CA ILE A 33 4.23 -9.35 8.20
C ILE A 33 3.06 -9.70 9.10
N ARG A 34 2.85 -8.87 10.12
CA ARG A 34 1.68 -8.94 10.99
C ARG A 34 1.02 -7.58 11.10
N TYR A 35 -0.26 -7.59 11.37
CA TYR A 35 -1.02 -6.38 11.65
C TYR A 35 -1.37 -6.33 13.13
N GLU A 36 -1.14 -5.19 13.76
CA GLU A 36 -1.52 -4.91 15.14
C GLU A 36 -2.48 -3.73 15.21
N ALA A 37 -3.24 -3.64 16.29
CA ALA A 37 -4.11 -2.50 16.55
C ALA A 37 -3.29 -1.30 17.04
N ALA A 38 -3.49 -0.15 16.41
CA ALA A 38 -2.96 1.14 16.87
C ALA A 38 -3.78 1.65 18.07
N GLU A 39 -3.38 2.77 18.65
CA GLU A 39 -4.12 3.37 19.78
C GLU A 39 -5.55 3.78 19.40
N ASP A 40 -5.80 4.11 18.13
CA ASP A 40 -7.14 4.39 17.59
C ASP A 40 -7.91 3.14 17.16
N GLU A 41 -7.42 1.94 17.50
CA GLU A 41 -7.96 0.62 17.13
C GLU A 41 -7.84 0.24 15.65
N MET A 42 -7.32 1.11 14.80
CA MET A 42 -7.04 0.78 13.40
C MET A 42 -5.80 -0.12 13.29
N LEU A 43 -5.83 -1.05 12.34
CA LEU A 43 -4.70 -1.95 12.11
C LEU A 43 -3.56 -1.24 11.38
N TYR A 44 -2.33 -1.55 11.76
CA TYR A 44 -1.13 -1.11 11.06
C TYR A 44 -0.13 -2.27 10.91
N PRO A 45 0.67 -2.28 9.82
CA PRO A 45 1.56 -3.39 9.54
C PRO A 45 2.91 -3.23 10.24
N ILE A 46 3.40 -4.36 10.74
CA ILE A 46 4.75 -4.52 11.28
C ILE A 46 5.46 -5.60 10.46
N VAL A 47 6.62 -5.25 9.94
CA VAL A 47 7.47 -6.16 9.17
C VAL A 47 8.66 -6.57 10.00
N THR A 48 8.90 -7.88 10.09
CA THR A 48 10.10 -8.45 10.71
C THR A 48 11.00 -9.01 9.61
N LYS A 49 12.23 -8.53 9.57
CA LYS A 49 13.26 -8.97 8.64
C LYS A 49 14.62 -8.95 9.30
N GLY A 50 15.36 -10.06 9.22
CA GLY A 50 16.71 -10.13 9.78
C GLY A 50 16.76 -9.88 11.29
N GLY A 51 15.72 -10.27 12.04
CA GLY A 51 15.60 -10.06 13.48
C GLY A 51 15.24 -8.63 13.90
N LEU A 52 14.98 -7.74 12.94
CA LEU A 52 14.56 -6.36 13.20
C LEU A 52 13.09 -6.17 12.84
N GLU A 53 12.40 -5.34 13.61
CA GLU A 53 11.02 -4.95 13.36
C GLU A 53 10.94 -3.54 12.78
N TYR A 54 10.11 -3.40 11.75
CA TYR A 54 9.83 -2.12 11.10
C TYR A 54 8.33 -1.87 11.10
N ARG A 55 7.91 -0.75 11.67
CA ARG A 55 6.52 -0.30 11.55
C ARG A 55 6.34 0.44 10.24
N LEU A 56 5.38 -0.01 9.43
CA LEU A 56 5.10 0.63 8.13
C LEU A 56 4.04 1.74 8.23
N ASN A 57 3.51 1.98 9.41
CA ASN A 57 2.62 3.09 9.69
C ASN A 57 2.66 3.45 11.18
N SER A 58 1.91 4.46 11.58
CA SER A 58 1.84 4.93 12.95
C SER A 58 1.16 3.92 13.88
N LYS A 59 1.76 3.69 15.04
CA LYS A 59 1.13 2.94 16.14
C LYS A 59 0.06 3.73 16.89
N TYR A 60 -0.09 5.00 16.58
CA TYR A 60 -1.06 5.90 17.24
C TYR A 60 -2.30 6.11 16.40
N ASN A 61 -2.14 6.66 15.19
CA ASN A 61 -3.23 6.93 14.25
C ASN A 61 -2.73 6.76 12.81
N PRO A 62 -2.85 5.55 12.24
CA PRO A 62 -2.33 5.26 10.90
C PRO A 62 -2.97 6.11 9.79
N LYS A 63 -4.27 6.37 9.89
CA LYS A 63 -5.00 7.16 8.89
C LYS A 63 -4.51 8.60 8.88
N GLU A 64 -4.42 9.23 10.05
CA GLU A 64 -3.96 10.62 10.16
C GLU A 64 -2.50 10.76 9.73
N ALA A 65 -1.64 9.82 10.12
CA ALA A 65 -0.24 9.81 9.70
C ALA A 65 -0.12 9.74 8.18
N SER A 66 -0.91 8.90 7.52
CA SER A 66 -0.94 8.81 6.05
C SER A 66 -1.46 10.08 5.39
N MET A 67 -2.49 10.71 5.96
CA MET A 67 -3.00 11.98 5.46
C MET A 67 -1.97 13.11 5.59
N GLN A 68 -1.26 13.19 6.71
CA GLN A 68 -0.17 14.15 6.90
C GLN A 68 0.98 13.92 5.93
N TYR A 69 1.34 12.67 5.70
CA TYR A 69 2.38 12.32 4.75
C TYR A 69 2.02 12.79 3.32
N VAL A 70 0.81 12.49 2.85
CA VAL A 70 0.41 12.87 1.49
C VAL A 70 0.11 14.37 1.34
N SER A 71 -0.13 15.10 2.43
CA SER A 71 -0.30 16.55 2.39
C SER A 71 0.94 17.30 1.88
N GLN A 72 2.10 16.64 1.86
CA GLN A 72 3.34 17.18 1.33
C GLN A 72 3.42 17.12 -0.20
N PHE A 73 2.56 16.33 -0.85
CA PHE A 73 2.53 16.23 -2.29
C PHE A 73 1.78 17.42 -2.90
N GLU A 74 2.46 18.17 -3.74
CA GLU A 74 1.90 19.34 -4.42
C GLU A 74 1.93 19.13 -5.92
N LYS A 75 0.81 19.48 -6.57
CA LYS A 75 0.74 19.48 -8.04
C LYS A 75 1.52 20.67 -8.59
N GLU A 76 2.45 20.40 -9.50
CA GLU A 76 3.20 21.39 -10.23
C GLU A 76 2.80 21.40 -11.71
N GLY A 77 2.35 22.56 -12.22
CA GLY A 77 1.96 22.72 -13.62
C GLY A 77 0.64 22.04 -13.98
N SER A 78 0.43 21.82 -15.28
CA SER A 78 -0.82 21.26 -15.82
C SER A 78 -0.91 19.74 -15.70
N TYR A 79 0.23 19.06 -15.68
CA TYR A 79 0.33 17.59 -15.53
C TYR A 79 1.39 17.27 -14.48
N SER A 80 1.07 16.36 -13.59
CA SER A 80 1.98 15.95 -12.53
C SER A 80 2.07 14.44 -12.44
N VAL A 81 3.28 13.94 -12.18
CA VAL A 81 3.53 12.52 -11.91
C VAL A 81 4.08 12.43 -10.48
N PHE A 82 3.40 11.64 -9.66
CA PHE A 82 3.83 11.35 -8.30
C PHE A 82 4.39 9.93 -8.23
N PHE A 83 5.55 9.80 -7.61
CA PHE A 83 6.16 8.51 -7.32
C PHE A 83 6.02 8.21 -5.83
N LEU A 84 5.42 7.08 -5.51
CA LEU A 84 5.34 6.58 -4.15
C LEU A 84 6.19 5.32 -4.02
N LEU A 85 7.22 5.38 -3.19
CA LEU A 85 8.08 4.24 -2.90
C LEU A 85 7.54 3.48 -1.69
N GLY A 86 7.05 2.29 -1.96
CA GLY A 86 6.39 1.44 -0.96
C GLY A 86 4.87 1.56 -0.99
N PHE A 87 4.21 0.42 -1.09
CA PHE A 87 2.75 0.32 -0.99
C PHE A 87 2.30 0.36 0.47
N GLY A 88 3.08 -0.31 1.34
CA GLY A 88 2.77 -0.41 2.76
C GLY A 88 1.38 -1.01 3.00
N ASP A 89 0.58 -0.34 3.81
CA ASP A 89 -0.81 -0.70 4.09
C ASP A 89 -1.83 -0.08 3.11
N GLY A 90 -1.36 0.62 2.11
CA GLY A 90 -2.20 1.26 1.10
C GLY A 90 -2.90 2.55 1.54
N ARG A 91 -2.80 2.96 2.79
CA ARG A 91 -3.50 4.15 3.30
C ARG A 91 -3.01 5.46 2.69
N SER A 92 -1.71 5.58 2.44
CA SER A 92 -1.16 6.76 1.75
C SER A 92 -1.66 6.84 0.32
N ILE A 93 -1.80 5.69 -0.35
CA ILE A 93 -2.34 5.62 -1.71
C ILE A 93 -3.82 6.01 -1.70
N GLU A 94 -4.61 5.49 -0.77
CA GLU A 94 -6.02 5.83 -0.62
C GLU A 94 -6.20 7.33 -0.36
N ALA A 95 -5.42 7.91 0.56
CA ALA A 95 -5.47 9.34 0.86
C ALA A 95 -5.09 10.19 -0.36
N LEU A 96 -4.05 9.80 -1.10
CA LEU A 96 -3.61 10.51 -2.29
C LEU A 96 -4.62 10.38 -3.43
N ALA A 97 -5.23 9.22 -3.61
CA ALA A 97 -6.22 8.96 -4.65
C ALA A 97 -7.43 9.90 -4.55
N GLN A 98 -7.78 10.36 -3.36
CA GLN A 98 -8.88 11.31 -3.15
C GLN A 98 -8.57 12.70 -3.72
N THR A 99 -7.30 13.03 -3.94
CA THR A 99 -6.85 14.32 -4.48
C THR A 99 -6.44 14.26 -5.94
N LEU A 100 -6.37 13.05 -6.54
CA LEU A 100 -5.98 12.89 -7.92
C LEU A 100 -7.08 13.33 -8.89
N ASP A 101 -6.68 13.97 -9.98
CA ASP A 101 -7.52 14.31 -11.11
C ASP A 101 -6.95 13.74 -12.41
N GLU A 102 -7.59 14.04 -13.56
CA GLU A 102 -7.18 13.52 -14.86
C GLU A 102 -5.79 14.00 -15.33
N THR A 103 -5.26 15.04 -14.71
CA THR A 103 -3.93 15.60 -15.03
C THR A 103 -2.83 15.02 -14.15
N MET A 104 -3.16 14.14 -13.25
CA MET A 104 -2.22 13.53 -12.30
C MET A 104 -2.05 12.04 -12.58
N THR A 105 -0.82 11.57 -12.44
CA THR A 105 -0.50 10.14 -12.50
C THR A 105 0.23 9.74 -11.24
N LEU A 106 -0.22 8.67 -10.62
CA LEU A 106 0.44 8.08 -9.46
C LEU A 106 1.12 6.77 -9.88
N ILE A 107 2.43 6.70 -9.67
CA ILE A 107 3.22 5.48 -9.88
C ILE A 107 3.65 4.97 -8.50
N VAL A 108 3.25 3.75 -8.18
CA VAL A 108 3.60 3.10 -6.91
C VAL A 108 4.56 1.96 -7.19
N TYR A 109 5.68 1.95 -6.48
CA TYR A 109 6.65 0.86 -6.54
C TYR A 109 6.76 0.19 -5.18
N GLU A 110 6.43 -1.09 -5.12
CA GLU A 110 6.60 -1.93 -3.93
C GLU A 110 7.56 -3.08 -4.25
N PRO A 111 8.79 -3.06 -3.69
CA PRO A 111 9.77 -4.11 -3.97
C PRO A 111 9.46 -5.45 -3.28
N SER A 112 8.56 -5.46 -2.28
CA SER A 112 8.23 -6.66 -1.53
C SER A 112 6.88 -7.23 -1.95
N ALA A 113 6.91 -8.37 -2.64
CA ALA A 113 5.70 -9.12 -2.97
C ALA A 113 4.96 -9.60 -1.71
N ALA A 114 5.67 -9.92 -0.64
CA ALA A 114 5.09 -10.33 0.64
C ALA A 114 4.27 -9.21 1.28
N ILE A 115 4.80 -7.98 1.32
CA ILE A 115 4.08 -6.81 1.85
C ILE A 115 2.84 -6.54 1.01
N PHE A 116 2.96 -6.52 -0.30
CA PHE A 116 1.85 -6.23 -1.20
C PHE A 116 0.74 -7.27 -1.08
N GLN A 117 1.08 -8.55 -1.10
CA GLN A 117 0.12 -9.64 -0.96
C GLN A 117 -0.61 -9.58 0.39
N LYS A 118 0.14 -9.34 1.49
CA LYS A 118 -0.47 -9.24 2.82
C LYS A 118 -1.45 -8.09 2.91
N THR A 119 -1.14 -6.96 2.28
CA THR A 119 -2.06 -5.81 2.23
C THR A 119 -3.33 -6.17 1.45
N LEU A 120 -3.23 -6.87 0.33
CA LEU A 120 -4.39 -7.33 -0.44
C LEU A 120 -5.27 -8.33 0.33
N GLU A 121 -4.71 -9.08 1.28
CA GLU A 121 -5.45 -10.00 2.15
C GLU A 121 -6.18 -9.28 3.29
N THR A 122 -5.71 -8.10 3.66
CA THR A 122 -6.14 -7.39 4.89
C THR A 122 -7.12 -6.26 4.61
N PHE A 123 -6.99 -5.57 3.49
CA PHE A 123 -7.78 -4.37 3.14
C PHE A 123 -8.43 -4.46 1.77
#